data_ed9d3213ed99bcf7c00c345199250c19
#
_entry.id   ed9d3213ed99bcf7c00c345199250c19
#
_cell.length_a   1.000
_cell.length_b   1.000
_cell.length_c   1.000
_cell.angle_alpha   90.00
_cell.angle_beta   90.00
_cell.angle_gamma   90.00
#
_symmetry.space_group_name_H-M   'P 1'
#
loop_
_entity.id
_entity.type
_entity.pdbx_description
1 polymer ?
#
loop_
_entity_poly.entity_id
_entity_poly.type
_entity_poly.pdbx_seq_one_letter_code
_entity_poly.pdbx_strand_id
1 'polypeptide(L)'
;MSRKSIFTVVGGAVLGMLIAAGILWVEPLAAEAEYVEEQEPVSPLVAEVIRQETTQKAAYTHESTMTVTAYCPCEKCCGAYSNGYTATGAKATQGVTIATDPDVIPMGTEVEIDGHIYLAQDVGGAISGNRIDLYFDSHEDALQWGVQEKTARWNE
;
A
#
# COMPACT_ATOMS: atom_id res chain seq x y z
N MET A 1 7.16 31.42 14.08
CA MET A 1 6.35 32.66 14.06
C MET A 1 4.92 32.24 13.72
N SER A 2 4.03 32.36 14.71
CA SER A 2 2.64 31.88 14.65
C SER A 2 1.76 32.89 13.93
N ARG A 3 1.12 32.49 12.81
CA ARG A 3 0.06 33.27 12.18
C ARG A 3 -1.29 32.81 12.72
N LYS A 4 -1.90 33.69 13.48
CA LYS A 4 -3.27 33.53 13.96
C LYS A 4 -4.23 33.93 12.83
N SER A 5 -5.07 33.02 12.39
CA SER A 5 -6.20 33.30 11.51
C SER A 5 -7.30 33.99 12.31
N ILE A 6 -7.72 35.16 11.83
CA ILE A 6 -8.83 35.95 12.40
C ILE A 6 -10.08 35.56 11.64
N PHE A 7 -10.99 34.84 12.30
CA PHE A 7 -12.35 34.65 11.80
C PHE A 7 -13.18 35.90 12.09
N THR A 8 -13.64 36.59 11.07
CA THR A 8 -14.63 37.65 11.21
C THR A 8 -16.01 37.07 10.95
N VAL A 9 -16.77 36.85 12.03
CA VAL A 9 -18.20 36.50 11.93
C VAL A 9 -18.98 37.80 11.81
N VAL A 10 -19.58 38.05 10.67
CA VAL A 10 -20.55 39.16 10.50
C VAL A 10 -21.93 38.62 10.86
N GLY A 11 -22.37 38.90 12.05
CA GLY A 11 -23.72 38.65 12.53
C GLY A 11 -24.67 39.71 12.01
N GLY A 12 -25.56 39.35 11.07
CA GLY A 12 -26.69 40.15 10.67
C GLY A 12 -27.94 39.74 11.46
N ALA A 13 -28.31 40.50 12.47
CA ALA A 13 -29.62 40.37 13.12
C ALA A 13 -30.68 41.06 12.26
N VAL A 14 -31.64 40.28 11.75
CA VAL A 14 -32.86 40.86 11.13
C VAL A 14 -34.03 40.62 12.08
N LEU A 15 -34.59 41.73 12.56
CA LEU A 15 -35.75 41.80 13.44
C LEU A 15 -37.00 41.47 12.61
N GLY A 16 -37.70 40.39 12.96
CA GLY A 16 -38.91 39.97 12.28
C GLY A 16 -40.13 40.79 12.72
N MET A 17 -40.89 41.29 11.78
CA MET A 17 -42.22 41.89 11.97
C MET A 17 -43.29 40.89 11.52
N LEU A 18 -44.15 40.49 12.47
CA LEU A 18 -45.27 39.57 12.21
C LEU A 18 -46.37 40.30 11.40
N ILE A 19 -46.68 39.80 10.22
CA ILE A 19 -47.95 40.09 9.53
C ILE A 19 -48.57 38.76 9.13
N ALA A 20 -49.75 38.46 9.70
CA ALA A 20 -50.55 37.29 9.39
C ALA A 20 -51.28 37.51 8.05
N ALA A 21 -50.85 36.84 7.01
CA ALA A 21 -51.63 36.56 5.81
C ALA A 21 -51.01 35.32 5.12
N GLY A 22 -51.81 34.29 4.86
CA GLY A 22 -51.38 33.00 4.34
C GLY A 22 -50.63 33.11 3.01
N ILE A 23 -49.31 32.94 3.11
CA ILE A 23 -48.44 32.80 1.97
C ILE A 23 -47.76 31.44 2.13
N LEU A 24 -47.97 30.58 1.13
CA LEU A 24 -47.24 29.34 0.95
C LEU A 24 -45.74 29.63 1.01
N TRP A 25 -45.08 29.12 2.05
CA TRP A 25 -43.63 29.12 2.12
C TRP A 25 -43.10 28.20 1.05
N VAL A 26 -42.59 28.74 -0.04
CA VAL A 26 -41.67 28.03 -0.93
C VAL A 26 -40.30 28.15 -0.30
N GLU A 27 -39.79 27.11 0.32
CA GLU A 27 -38.42 27.07 0.77
C GLU A 27 -37.51 27.24 -0.46
N PRO A 28 -36.59 28.20 -0.49
CA PRO A 28 -35.58 28.22 -1.53
C PRO A 28 -34.72 26.96 -1.33
N LEU A 29 -34.64 26.07 -2.36
CA LEU A 29 -33.61 25.06 -2.45
C LEU A 29 -32.27 25.76 -2.22
N ALA A 30 -31.67 25.52 -1.06
CA ALA A 30 -30.30 25.90 -0.82
C ALA A 30 -29.46 25.12 -1.85
N ALA A 31 -28.95 25.85 -2.84
CA ALA A 31 -27.92 25.34 -3.71
C ALA A 31 -26.73 25.07 -2.78
N GLU A 32 -26.45 23.76 -2.52
CA GLU A 32 -25.20 23.36 -1.92
C GLU A 32 -24.08 23.84 -2.84
N ALA A 33 -23.41 24.90 -2.40
CA ALA A 33 -22.18 25.33 -3.06
C ALA A 33 -21.16 24.19 -2.85
N GLU A 34 -20.91 23.46 -3.93
CA GLU A 34 -19.87 22.46 -4.01
C GLU A 34 -18.55 23.18 -3.67
N TYR A 35 -18.01 22.90 -2.47
CA TYR A 35 -16.72 23.42 -2.03
C TYR A 35 -15.65 22.74 -2.87
N VAL A 36 -15.23 23.39 -3.94
CA VAL A 36 -14.03 23.01 -4.69
C VAL A 36 -12.84 23.41 -3.83
N GLU A 37 -12.24 22.45 -3.16
CA GLU A 37 -10.97 22.60 -2.47
C GLU A 37 -9.90 22.94 -3.52
N GLU A 38 -9.53 24.21 -3.58
CA GLU A 38 -8.45 24.70 -4.43
C GLU A 38 -7.14 24.09 -3.91
N GLN A 39 -6.71 23.01 -4.54
CA GLN A 39 -5.46 22.32 -4.19
C GLN A 39 -4.30 23.28 -4.47
N GLU A 40 -3.58 23.63 -3.43
CA GLU A 40 -2.34 24.42 -3.51
C GLU A 40 -1.39 23.78 -4.54
N PRO A 41 -0.78 24.56 -5.42
CA PRO A 41 0.15 24.00 -6.40
C PRO A 41 1.32 23.32 -5.68
N VAL A 42 1.42 22.01 -5.88
CA VAL A 42 2.53 21.21 -5.32
C VAL A 42 3.85 21.77 -5.81
N SER A 43 4.84 21.84 -4.91
CA SER A 43 6.17 22.36 -5.28
C SER A 43 6.79 21.54 -6.42
N PRO A 44 7.64 22.15 -7.28
CA PRO A 44 8.26 21.44 -8.40
C PRO A 44 9.00 20.16 -7.98
N LEU A 45 9.60 20.16 -6.78
CA LEU A 45 10.26 18.99 -6.21
C LEU A 45 9.28 17.85 -5.88
N VAL A 46 8.12 18.19 -5.30
CA VAL A 46 7.08 17.19 -5.00
C VAL A 46 6.46 16.64 -6.28
N ALA A 47 6.23 17.49 -7.28
CA ALA A 47 5.72 17.06 -8.59
C ALA A 47 6.71 16.11 -9.30
N GLU A 48 8.02 16.34 -9.16
CA GLU A 48 9.05 15.46 -9.75
C GLU A 48 9.12 14.12 -9.03
N VAL A 49 9.04 14.09 -7.69
CA VAL A 49 8.98 12.84 -6.90
C VAL A 49 7.74 12.02 -7.27
N ILE A 50 6.56 12.65 -7.36
CA ILE A 50 5.32 11.97 -7.78
C ILE A 50 5.47 11.42 -9.20
N ARG A 51 6.10 12.17 -10.12
CA ARG A 51 6.34 11.72 -11.49
C ARG A 51 7.27 10.51 -11.53
N GLN A 52 8.33 10.49 -10.71
CA GLN A 52 9.28 9.38 -10.63
C GLN A 52 8.60 8.12 -10.07
N GLU A 53 7.83 8.22 -8.99
CA GLU A 53 7.05 7.11 -8.42
C GLU A 53 6.01 6.57 -9.42
N THR A 54 5.30 7.46 -10.13
CA THR A 54 4.34 7.06 -11.16
C THR A 54 5.02 6.38 -12.35
N THR A 55 6.21 6.82 -12.73
CA THR A 55 6.99 6.22 -13.82
C THR A 55 7.53 4.85 -13.43
N GLN A 56 7.97 4.65 -12.19
CA GLN A 56 8.35 3.33 -11.69
C GLN A 56 7.16 2.37 -11.64
N LYS A 57 6.02 2.82 -11.20
CA LYS A 57 4.79 2.00 -11.20
C LYS A 57 4.37 1.57 -12.62
N ALA A 58 4.62 2.39 -13.64
CA ALA A 58 4.33 2.07 -15.04
C ALA A 58 5.34 1.08 -15.67
N ALA A 59 6.42 0.71 -14.98
CA ALA A 59 7.46 -0.16 -15.49
C ALA A 59 7.23 -1.64 -15.27
N TYR A 60 6.34 -2.04 -14.36
CA TYR A 60 6.03 -3.46 -14.11
C TYR A 60 4.98 -3.98 -15.06
N THR A 61 5.21 -5.20 -15.61
CA THR A 61 4.27 -5.88 -16.51
C THR A 61 3.19 -6.65 -15.75
N HIS A 62 3.47 -7.03 -14.51
CA HIS A 62 2.55 -7.75 -13.62
C HIS A 62 2.35 -7.01 -12.30
N GLU A 63 1.10 -6.95 -11.85
CA GLU A 63 0.72 -6.47 -10.51
C GLU A 63 -0.40 -7.37 -9.99
N SER A 64 -0.24 -7.91 -8.78
CA SER A 64 -1.26 -8.74 -8.14
C SER A 64 -1.25 -8.59 -6.63
N THR A 65 -2.43 -8.78 -6.01
CA THR A 65 -2.52 -8.93 -4.56
C THR A 65 -2.10 -10.34 -4.18
N MET A 66 -1.13 -10.46 -3.29
CA MET A 66 -0.56 -11.70 -2.79
C MET A 66 -0.79 -11.86 -1.31
N THR A 67 -1.05 -13.09 -0.86
CA THR A 67 -0.94 -13.46 0.55
C THR A 67 0.53 -13.65 0.88
N VAL A 68 1.08 -12.77 1.71
CA VAL A 68 2.50 -12.77 2.07
C VAL A 68 2.67 -13.29 3.49
N THR A 69 3.39 -14.40 3.61
CA THR A 69 3.76 -15.05 4.87
C THR A 69 5.26 -14.92 5.13
N ALA A 70 5.78 -15.56 6.18
CA ALA A 70 7.19 -15.54 6.49
C ALA A 70 7.69 -16.89 7.01
N TYR A 71 8.93 -17.24 6.65
CA TYR A 71 9.61 -18.45 7.10
C TYR A 71 11.04 -18.16 7.55
N CYS A 72 11.65 -19.12 8.26
CA CYS A 72 13.05 -19.07 8.68
C CYS A 72 13.70 -20.44 8.47
N PRO A 73 15.05 -20.56 8.53
CA PRO A 73 15.76 -21.80 8.24
C PRO A 73 15.71 -22.84 9.39
N CYS A 74 14.68 -22.81 10.24
CA CYS A 74 14.54 -23.76 11.34
C CYS A 74 13.73 -25.01 10.91
N GLU A 75 13.86 -26.11 11.67
CA GLU A 75 13.12 -27.34 11.43
C GLU A 75 11.59 -27.17 11.44
N LYS A 76 11.07 -26.21 12.22
CA LYS A 76 9.62 -25.95 12.28
C LYS A 76 9.08 -25.37 10.97
N CYS A 77 9.87 -24.53 10.29
CA CYS A 77 9.49 -23.91 9.01
C CYS A 77 9.87 -24.79 7.81
N CYS A 78 11.09 -25.31 7.80
CA CYS A 78 11.68 -25.97 6.63
C CYS A 78 11.83 -27.50 6.76
N GLY A 79 11.54 -28.09 7.93
CA GLY A 79 11.67 -29.53 8.14
C GLY A 79 13.07 -30.06 7.74
N ALA A 80 13.11 -31.03 6.83
CA ALA A 80 14.34 -31.62 6.33
C ALA A 80 15.22 -30.66 5.49
N TYR A 81 14.69 -29.51 5.08
CA TYR A 81 15.37 -28.49 4.27
C TYR A 81 15.90 -27.31 5.09
N SER A 82 15.98 -27.46 6.43
CA SER A 82 16.46 -26.42 7.35
C SER A 82 17.99 -26.20 7.29
N ASN A 83 18.55 -26.16 6.08
CA ASN A 83 19.97 -25.99 5.82
C ASN A 83 20.39 -24.55 5.46
N GLY A 84 19.41 -23.63 5.36
CA GLY A 84 19.62 -22.22 5.01
C GLY A 84 19.94 -21.96 3.53
N TYR A 85 19.68 -22.94 2.66
CA TYR A 85 19.82 -22.80 1.21
C TYR A 85 18.46 -22.88 0.52
N THR A 86 18.29 -22.09 -0.51
CA THR A 86 17.08 -22.01 -1.33
C THR A 86 17.03 -23.12 -2.37
N ALA A 87 15.88 -23.26 -3.03
CA ALA A 87 15.72 -24.18 -4.16
C ALA A 87 16.66 -23.88 -5.33
N THR A 88 17.10 -22.63 -5.51
CA THR A 88 18.12 -22.26 -6.51
C THR A 88 19.55 -22.62 -6.09
N GLY A 89 19.76 -23.07 -4.85
CA GLY A 89 21.07 -23.35 -4.28
C GLY A 89 21.80 -22.12 -3.74
N ALA A 90 21.16 -20.96 -3.75
CA ALA A 90 21.68 -19.75 -3.12
C ALA A 90 21.52 -19.84 -1.59
N LYS A 91 22.36 -19.12 -0.84
CA LYS A 91 22.13 -18.93 0.59
C LYS A 91 20.94 -17.98 0.79
N ALA A 92 19.93 -18.42 1.54
CA ALA A 92 18.79 -17.59 1.88
C ALA A 92 19.23 -16.36 2.70
N THR A 93 18.72 -15.20 2.39
CA THR A 93 19.12 -13.92 2.98
C THR A 93 17.88 -13.07 3.26
N GLN A 94 17.75 -12.62 4.51
CA GLN A 94 16.65 -11.72 4.92
C GLN A 94 16.69 -10.41 4.13
N GLY A 95 15.51 -9.95 3.70
CA GLY A 95 15.36 -8.76 2.87
C GLY A 95 15.73 -8.97 1.39
N VAL A 96 16.09 -10.19 0.99
CA VAL A 96 16.41 -10.53 -0.40
C VAL A 96 15.56 -11.72 -0.86
N THR A 97 15.59 -12.81 -0.14
CA THR A 97 15.02 -14.09 -0.57
C THR A 97 13.52 -14.16 -0.29
N ILE A 98 12.79 -14.59 -1.32
CA ILE A 98 11.39 -15.00 -1.20
C ILE A 98 11.17 -16.35 -1.86
N ALA A 99 10.20 -17.11 -1.31
CA ALA A 99 9.64 -18.28 -1.95
C ALA A 99 8.37 -17.88 -2.71
N THR A 100 8.22 -18.42 -3.92
CA THR A 100 7.08 -18.16 -4.81
C THR A 100 6.58 -19.45 -5.43
N ASP A 101 5.41 -19.39 -6.08
CA ASP A 101 4.96 -20.38 -7.03
C ASP A 101 5.63 -20.08 -8.38
N PRO A 102 6.49 -20.94 -8.93
CA PRO A 102 7.18 -20.68 -10.19
C PRO A 102 6.26 -20.57 -11.40
N ASP A 103 5.03 -21.08 -11.31
CA ASP A 103 4.02 -20.96 -12.38
C ASP A 103 3.37 -19.58 -12.40
N VAL A 104 3.54 -18.78 -11.31
CA VAL A 104 3.02 -17.40 -11.17
C VAL A 104 4.15 -16.38 -11.23
N ILE A 105 5.21 -16.60 -10.45
CA ILE A 105 6.40 -15.75 -10.41
C ILE A 105 7.62 -16.66 -10.62
N PRO A 106 8.20 -16.64 -11.82
CA PRO A 106 9.33 -17.52 -12.15
C PRO A 106 10.54 -17.29 -11.25
N MET A 107 11.33 -18.35 -11.05
CA MET A 107 12.58 -18.27 -10.27
C MET A 107 13.57 -17.30 -10.90
N GLY A 108 14.19 -16.46 -10.08
CA GLY A 108 15.12 -15.42 -10.52
C GLY A 108 14.45 -14.07 -10.82
N THR A 109 13.12 -13.99 -10.73
CA THR A 109 12.39 -12.74 -10.92
C THR A 109 12.59 -11.79 -9.73
N GLU A 110 12.81 -10.53 -10.02
CA GLU A 110 12.76 -9.45 -9.03
C GLU A 110 11.31 -9.04 -8.79
N VAL A 111 10.90 -9.01 -7.52
CA VAL A 111 9.54 -8.71 -7.08
C VAL A 111 9.56 -7.52 -6.14
N GLU A 112 8.85 -6.47 -6.50
CA GLU A 112 8.64 -5.32 -5.63
C GLU A 112 7.43 -5.56 -4.72
N ILE A 113 7.63 -5.38 -3.42
CA ILE A 113 6.58 -5.43 -2.38
C ILE A 113 6.80 -4.26 -1.43
N ASP A 114 5.83 -3.35 -1.30
CA ASP A 114 5.90 -2.17 -0.43
C ASP A 114 7.15 -1.29 -0.68
N GLY A 115 7.60 -1.13 -1.93
CA GLY A 115 8.77 -0.32 -2.30
C GLY A 115 10.10 -1.02 -2.07
N HIS A 116 10.11 -2.30 -1.68
CA HIS A 116 11.31 -3.10 -1.51
C HIS A 116 11.40 -4.19 -2.58
N ILE A 117 12.59 -4.41 -3.13
CA ILE A 117 12.85 -5.42 -4.16
C ILE A 117 13.36 -6.70 -3.51
N TYR A 118 12.68 -7.79 -3.77
CA TYR A 118 13.03 -9.16 -3.38
C TYR A 118 13.40 -9.98 -4.60
N LEU A 119 14.04 -11.13 -4.41
CA LEU A 119 14.39 -12.07 -5.45
C LEU A 119 13.71 -13.42 -5.22
N ALA A 120 12.96 -13.92 -6.20
CA ALA A 120 12.33 -15.23 -6.17
C ALA A 120 13.41 -16.32 -6.32
N GLN A 121 13.83 -16.90 -5.19
CA GLN A 121 14.94 -17.88 -5.12
C GLN A 121 14.52 -19.20 -4.51
N ASP A 122 13.34 -19.26 -3.90
CA ASP A 122 12.90 -20.43 -3.16
C ASP A 122 11.48 -20.86 -3.54
N VAL A 123 11.15 -22.08 -3.14
CA VAL A 123 9.82 -22.67 -3.29
C VAL A 123 9.40 -23.29 -1.96
N GLY A 124 8.10 -23.44 -1.75
CA GLY A 124 7.56 -24.12 -0.58
C GLY A 124 6.36 -24.98 -0.96
N GLY A 125 6.23 -26.16 -0.32
CA GLY A 125 5.10 -27.07 -0.59
C GLY A 125 3.71 -26.45 -0.29
N ALA A 126 3.65 -25.38 0.49
CA ALA A 126 2.45 -24.63 0.80
C ALA A 126 2.35 -23.29 0.01
N ILE A 127 3.37 -22.98 -0.80
CA ILE A 127 3.43 -21.75 -1.60
C ILE A 127 2.94 -22.05 -3.01
N SER A 128 1.68 -21.73 -3.26
CA SER A 128 1.01 -21.98 -4.53
C SER A 128 0.07 -20.83 -4.89
N GLY A 129 -0.02 -20.50 -6.19
CA GLY A 129 -0.83 -19.41 -6.69
C GLY A 129 -0.36 -18.05 -6.18
N ASN A 130 -1.29 -17.21 -5.76
CA ASN A 130 -1.01 -15.85 -5.28
C ASN A 130 -0.48 -15.83 -3.83
N ARG A 131 0.59 -16.59 -3.57
CA ARG A 131 1.25 -16.63 -2.28
C ARG A 131 2.75 -16.41 -2.41
N ILE A 132 3.29 -15.63 -1.47
CA ILE A 132 4.73 -15.35 -1.33
C ILE A 132 5.11 -15.65 0.12
N ASP A 133 6.33 -16.17 0.34
CA ASP A 133 6.87 -16.41 1.67
C ASP A 133 8.22 -15.71 1.81
N LEU A 134 8.29 -14.74 2.73
CA LEU A 134 9.50 -13.93 2.95
C LEU A 134 10.45 -14.68 3.88
N TYR A 135 11.73 -14.71 3.52
CA TYR A 135 12.75 -15.28 4.39
C TYR A 135 13.15 -14.32 5.51
N PHE A 136 13.18 -14.84 6.74
CA PHE A 136 13.72 -14.20 7.94
C PHE A 136 14.82 -15.07 8.57
N ASP A 137 15.83 -14.43 9.16
CA ASP A 137 16.91 -15.15 9.84
C ASP A 137 16.44 -15.82 11.14
N SER A 138 15.39 -15.25 11.78
CA SER A 138 14.86 -15.70 13.07
C SER A 138 13.42 -16.20 12.96
N HIS A 139 13.11 -17.26 13.75
CA HIS A 139 11.75 -17.79 13.85
C HIS A 139 10.79 -16.79 14.49
N GLU A 140 11.26 -16.01 15.46
CA GLU A 140 10.46 -15.02 16.19
C GLU A 140 10.03 -13.89 15.25
N ASP A 141 10.94 -13.37 14.43
CA ASP A 141 10.65 -12.33 13.44
C ASP A 141 9.67 -12.83 12.37
N ALA A 142 9.83 -14.07 11.90
CA ALA A 142 8.90 -14.69 10.97
C ALA A 142 7.49 -14.82 11.56
N LEU A 143 7.37 -15.21 12.84
CA LEU A 143 6.08 -15.26 13.55
C LEU A 143 5.48 -13.86 13.75
N GLN A 144 6.32 -12.87 14.04
CA GLN A 144 5.87 -11.48 14.22
C GLN A 144 5.35 -10.88 12.91
N TRP A 145 5.93 -11.23 11.77
CA TRP A 145 5.42 -10.86 10.46
C TRP A 145 3.99 -11.35 10.24
N GLY A 146 3.73 -12.60 10.54
CA GLY A 146 2.43 -13.24 10.43
C GLY A 146 1.99 -13.45 8.97
N VAL A 147 0.72 -13.11 8.68
CA VAL A 147 0.11 -13.22 7.35
C VAL A 147 -0.45 -11.86 6.96
N GLN A 148 -0.07 -11.37 5.80
CA GLN A 148 -0.48 -10.04 5.30
C GLN A 148 -0.91 -10.15 3.83
N GLU A 149 -1.85 -9.31 3.42
CA GLU A 149 -2.18 -9.08 2.01
C GLU A 149 -1.36 -7.88 1.51
N LYS A 150 -0.59 -8.08 0.45
CA LYS A 150 0.29 -7.07 -0.13
C LYS A 150 0.16 -7.04 -1.65
N THR A 151 0.38 -5.88 -2.24
CA THR A 151 0.54 -5.78 -3.69
C THR A 151 1.99 -6.12 -4.03
N ALA A 152 2.16 -7.13 -4.88
CA ALA A 152 3.44 -7.46 -5.49
C ALA A 152 3.46 -7.06 -6.96
N ARG A 153 4.61 -6.58 -7.43
CA ARG A 153 4.85 -6.16 -8.82
C ARG A 153 6.12 -6.79 -9.35
N TRP A 154 6.09 -7.23 -10.60
CA TRP A 154 7.26 -7.84 -11.23
C TRP A 154 7.23 -7.74 -12.75
N ASN A 155 8.36 -8.07 -13.36
CA ASN A 155 8.50 -8.24 -14.82
C ASN A 155 8.92 -9.69 -15.13
N GLU A 156 8.44 -10.19 -16.27
CA GLU A 156 8.96 -11.43 -16.82
C GLU A 156 10.26 -11.19 -17.61
#